data_af3659a1957b8a3e59c60f323f78127b
#
_entry.id   af3659a1957b8a3e59c60f323f78127b
#
_cell.length_a   1.000
_cell.length_b   1.000
_cell.length_c   1.000
_cell.angle_alpha   90.00
_cell.angle_beta   90.00
_cell.angle_gamma   90.00
#
_symmetry.space_group_name_H-M   'P 1'
#
loop_
_entity.id
_entity.type
_entity.pdbx_description
1 polymer ?
#
loop_
_entity_poly.entity_id
_entity_poly.type
_entity_poly.pdbx_seq_one_letter_code
_entity_poly.pdbx_strand_id
1 'polypeptide(L)'
;MSISDSTRIVDHAVIQRTVKALAARNMPAVVAETSEQALQLLKDMVPDGAEVFNSTSETLDSIGYSDYLHNNPRYRNLHDEIAEETDPAKQRDLRRLATVSEYIIGSVQAIAETGEIVVASGSGSQLGAFVFGAKYVILVAGTQKICATLTDAIDRVRGYTVDKHDEWLVAQGRNARPMGKLTIFENEVADDRVRVILIKENLGW
;
A
#
# COMPACT_ATOMS: atom_id res chain seq x y z
N MET A 1 11.69 -2.91 -18.06
CA MET A 1 10.48 -2.07 -18.22
C MET A 1 10.92 -0.64 -18.40
N SER A 2 10.39 0.12 -19.37
CA SER A 2 10.73 1.55 -19.53
C SER A 2 9.98 2.39 -18.50
N ILE A 3 10.45 3.62 -18.19
CA ILE A 3 9.75 4.54 -17.29
C ILE A 3 8.33 4.83 -17.80
N SER A 4 8.15 4.97 -19.12
CA SER A 4 6.86 5.19 -19.76
C SER A 4 5.88 4.03 -19.52
N ASP A 5 6.37 2.80 -19.42
CA ASP A 5 5.52 1.63 -19.12
C ASP A 5 5.11 1.59 -17.64
N SER A 6 5.97 2.10 -16.74
CA SER A 6 5.72 2.09 -15.29
C SER A 6 4.68 3.11 -14.82
N THR A 7 4.33 4.08 -15.66
CA THR A 7 3.34 5.14 -15.37
C THR A 7 2.07 5.01 -16.22
N ARG A 8 2.01 4.04 -17.13
CA ARG A 8 0.90 3.83 -18.04
C ARG A 8 -0.28 3.19 -17.31
N ILE A 9 -1.43 3.84 -17.34
CA ILE A 9 -2.70 3.24 -16.93
C ILE A 9 -3.04 2.11 -17.90
N VAL A 10 -3.33 0.94 -17.36
CA VAL A 10 -3.65 -0.25 -18.17
C VAL A 10 -5.10 -0.22 -18.68
N ASP A 11 -5.36 -0.97 -19.74
CA ASP A 11 -6.67 -1.08 -20.34
C ASP A 11 -7.70 -1.75 -19.41
N HIS A 12 -8.97 -1.42 -19.59
CA HIS A 12 -10.07 -1.96 -18.79
C HIS A 12 -10.08 -3.50 -18.73
N ALA A 13 -9.78 -4.17 -19.86
CA ALA A 13 -9.72 -5.64 -19.91
C ALA A 13 -8.62 -6.21 -18.99
N VAL A 14 -7.45 -5.54 -18.88
CA VAL A 14 -6.37 -5.92 -17.97
C VAL A 14 -6.84 -5.76 -16.52
N ILE A 15 -7.49 -4.63 -16.19
CA ILE A 15 -8.03 -4.40 -14.84
C ILE A 15 -8.99 -5.51 -14.44
N GLN A 16 -9.94 -5.88 -15.33
CA GLN A 16 -10.93 -6.92 -15.05
C GLN A 16 -10.28 -8.31 -14.85
N ARG A 17 -9.26 -8.67 -15.63
CA ARG A 17 -8.51 -9.91 -15.42
C ARG A 17 -7.76 -9.92 -14.08
N THR A 18 -7.13 -8.80 -13.73
CA THR A 18 -6.42 -8.64 -12.45
C THR A 18 -7.39 -8.73 -11.26
N VAL A 19 -8.55 -8.07 -11.31
CA VAL A 19 -9.59 -8.18 -10.28
C VAL A 19 -10.02 -9.62 -10.07
N LYS A 20 -10.28 -10.35 -11.17
CA LYS A 20 -10.64 -11.77 -11.12
C LYS A 20 -9.52 -12.63 -10.52
N ALA A 21 -8.27 -12.37 -10.90
CA ALA A 21 -7.11 -13.09 -10.42
C ALA A 21 -6.85 -12.83 -8.91
N LEU A 22 -6.97 -11.58 -8.46
CA LEU A 22 -6.91 -11.21 -7.05
C LEU A 22 -7.98 -11.92 -6.22
N ALA A 23 -9.24 -11.93 -6.70
CA ALA A 23 -10.32 -12.62 -6.02
C ALA A 23 -10.08 -14.13 -5.92
N ALA A 24 -9.52 -14.77 -6.97
CA ALA A 24 -9.15 -16.18 -6.95
C ALA A 24 -8.04 -16.51 -5.93
N ARG A 25 -7.28 -15.51 -5.49
CA ARG A 25 -6.23 -15.59 -4.47
C ARG A 25 -6.71 -15.12 -3.08
N ASN A 26 -8.01 -15.02 -2.89
CA ASN A 26 -8.64 -14.51 -1.67
C ASN A 26 -8.18 -13.10 -1.24
N MET A 27 -7.88 -12.26 -2.22
CA MET A 27 -7.54 -10.84 -2.07
C MET A 27 -8.47 -9.97 -2.94
N PRO A 28 -9.79 -9.95 -2.66
CA PRO A 28 -10.76 -9.30 -3.51
C PRO A 28 -10.45 -7.81 -3.73
N ALA A 29 -10.65 -7.35 -4.97
CA ALA A 29 -10.40 -5.98 -5.36
C ALA A 29 -11.68 -5.27 -5.82
N VAL A 30 -11.80 -3.99 -5.45
CA VAL A 30 -12.77 -3.05 -6.01
C VAL A 30 -12.05 -2.02 -6.87
N VAL A 31 -12.73 -1.50 -7.88
CA VAL A 31 -12.16 -0.50 -8.79
C VAL A 31 -12.81 0.84 -8.52
N ALA A 32 -12.00 1.86 -8.28
CA ALA A 32 -12.38 3.26 -8.19
C ALA A 32 -12.03 3.98 -9.51
N GLU A 33 -12.94 4.79 -10.01
CA GLU A 33 -12.69 5.60 -11.20
C GLU A 33 -11.77 6.79 -10.91
N THR A 34 -11.88 7.35 -9.67
CA THR A 34 -11.11 8.53 -9.23
C THR A 34 -10.56 8.37 -7.81
N SER A 35 -9.62 9.23 -7.46
CA SER A 35 -9.06 9.38 -6.11
C SER A 35 -10.13 9.65 -5.05
N GLU A 36 -11.12 10.49 -5.37
CA GLU A 36 -12.22 10.82 -4.45
C GLU A 36 -13.10 9.60 -4.16
N GLN A 37 -13.38 8.78 -5.18
CA GLN A 37 -14.11 7.54 -5.00
C GLN A 37 -13.32 6.54 -4.15
N ALA A 38 -12.01 6.43 -4.36
CA ALA A 38 -11.15 5.58 -3.56
C ALA A 38 -11.11 6.01 -2.08
N LEU A 39 -11.02 7.33 -1.83
CA LEU A 39 -11.09 7.88 -0.48
C LEU A 39 -12.44 7.56 0.19
N GLN A 40 -13.54 7.66 -0.56
CA GLN A 40 -14.86 7.31 -0.03
C GLN A 40 -14.97 5.82 0.31
N LEU A 41 -14.46 4.94 -0.57
CA LEU A 41 -14.41 3.49 -0.31
C LEU A 41 -13.61 3.16 0.96
N LEU A 42 -12.45 3.82 1.19
CA LEU A 42 -11.69 3.66 2.43
C LEU A 42 -12.50 4.07 3.67
N LYS A 43 -13.22 5.20 3.60
CA LYS A 43 -14.08 5.67 4.70
C LYS A 43 -15.20 4.69 5.03
N ASP A 44 -15.73 4.01 4.00
CA ASP A 44 -16.84 3.05 4.16
C ASP A 44 -16.33 1.68 4.65
N MET A 45 -15.08 1.32 4.34
CA MET A 45 -14.49 0.04 4.74
C MET A 45 -13.98 0.03 6.19
N VAL A 46 -13.68 1.20 6.77
CA VAL A 46 -13.11 1.30 8.12
C VAL A 46 -14.17 1.86 9.07
N PRO A 47 -14.64 1.09 10.06
CA PRO A 47 -15.70 1.52 10.97
C PRO A 47 -15.21 2.60 11.95
N ASP A 48 -16.16 3.35 12.50
CA ASP A 48 -15.90 4.33 13.56
C ASP A 48 -15.31 3.64 14.80
N GLY A 49 -14.33 4.27 15.41
CA GLY A 49 -13.64 3.75 16.59
C GLY A 49 -12.54 2.73 16.29
N ALA A 50 -12.34 2.36 15.02
CA ALA A 50 -11.29 1.41 14.66
C ALA A 50 -9.89 1.94 14.99
N GLU A 51 -9.01 1.02 15.41
CA GLU A 51 -7.58 1.26 15.50
C GLU A 51 -6.94 1.12 14.11
N VAL A 52 -6.34 2.20 13.62
CA VAL A 52 -5.80 2.28 12.26
C VAL A 52 -4.31 2.59 12.30
N PHE A 53 -3.55 1.81 11.57
CA PHE A 53 -2.16 2.12 11.21
C PHE A 53 -2.07 2.32 9.70
N ASN A 54 -1.55 3.48 9.25
CA ASN A 54 -1.25 3.68 7.83
C ASN A 54 0.25 3.65 7.57
N SER A 55 0.65 3.02 6.49
CA SER A 55 2.03 3.13 6.00
C SER A 55 2.26 4.47 5.31
N THR A 56 3.47 5.03 5.41
CA THR A 56 3.87 6.18 4.57
C THR A 56 3.73 5.79 3.10
N SER A 57 2.97 6.55 2.32
CA SER A 57 2.61 6.17 0.96
C SER A 57 2.19 7.38 0.12
N GLU A 58 2.95 7.66 -0.93
CA GLU A 58 2.59 8.67 -1.94
C GLU A 58 1.20 8.45 -2.55
N THR A 59 0.77 7.18 -2.68
CA THR A 59 -0.57 6.86 -3.18
C THR A 59 -1.64 7.32 -2.18
N LEU A 60 -1.46 7.05 -0.88
CA LEU A 60 -2.41 7.48 0.14
C LEU A 60 -2.43 9.00 0.32
N ASP A 61 -1.26 9.64 0.20
CA ASP A 61 -1.13 11.09 0.24
C ASP A 61 -1.84 11.73 -0.97
N SER A 62 -1.64 11.16 -2.17
CA SER A 62 -2.25 11.66 -3.41
C SER A 62 -3.78 11.61 -3.40
N ILE A 63 -4.40 10.62 -2.74
CA ILE A 63 -5.85 10.52 -2.60
C ILE A 63 -6.40 11.29 -1.39
N GLY A 64 -5.53 11.97 -0.63
CA GLY A 64 -5.92 12.74 0.57
C GLY A 64 -6.24 11.88 1.80
N TYR A 65 -5.90 10.58 1.81
CA TYR A 65 -6.23 9.71 2.93
C TYR A 65 -5.37 9.99 4.16
N SER A 66 -4.08 10.30 3.99
CA SER A 66 -3.19 10.64 5.10
C SER A 66 -3.66 11.89 5.83
N ASP A 67 -4.04 12.95 5.10
CA ASP A 67 -4.61 14.18 5.66
C ASP A 67 -5.97 13.92 6.34
N TYR A 68 -6.81 13.10 5.72
CA TYR A 68 -8.11 12.72 6.29
C TYR A 68 -7.96 11.95 7.61
N LEU A 69 -6.97 11.06 7.72
CA LEU A 69 -6.74 10.26 8.91
C LEU A 69 -6.10 11.08 10.05
N HIS A 70 -5.26 12.07 9.71
CA HIS A 70 -4.54 12.88 10.68
C HIS A 70 -5.52 13.66 11.58
N ASN A 71 -5.34 13.52 12.89
CA ASN A 71 -6.21 14.16 13.91
C ASN A 71 -7.71 13.91 13.74
N ASN A 72 -8.11 12.82 13.06
CA ASN A 72 -9.50 12.48 12.87
C ASN A 72 -10.05 11.71 14.08
N PRO A 73 -11.02 12.28 14.84
CA PRO A 73 -11.54 11.66 16.04
C PRO A 73 -12.38 10.39 15.77
N ARG A 74 -12.64 10.09 14.50
CA ARG A 74 -13.33 8.87 14.06
C ARG A 74 -12.51 7.60 14.35
N TYR A 75 -11.16 7.73 14.39
CA TYR A 75 -10.24 6.60 14.49
C TYR A 75 -9.23 6.79 15.62
N ARG A 76 -8.72 5.68 16.16
CA ARG A 76 -7.47 5.66 16.89
C ARG A 76 -6.31 5.55 15.89
N ASN A 77 -5.67 6.67 15.59
CA ASN A 77 -4.58 6.73 14.61
C ASN A 77 -3.22 6.41 15.25
N LEU A 78 -2.73 5.20 15.04
CA LEU A 78 -1.43 4.76 15.57
C LEU A 78 -0.24 5.50 14.93
N HIS A 79 -0.41 6.02 13.71
CA HIS A 79 0.65 6.80 13.06
C HIS A 79 0.88 8.13 13.79
N ASP A 80 -0.19 8.81 14.21
CA ASP A 80 -0.12 10.04 14.99
C ASP A 80 0.48 9.77 16.38
N GLU A 81 0.03 8.72 17.09
CA GLU A 81 0.60 8.30 18.38
C GLU A 81 2.11 8.04 18.29
N ILE A 82 2.57 7.41 17.21
CA ILE A 82 4.00 7.18 16.96
C ILE A 82 4.73 8.50 16.67
N ALA A 83 4.12 9.41 15.93
CA ALA A 83 4.73 10.69 15.56
C ALA A 83 4.88 11.63 16.77
N GLU A 84 3.94 11.59 17.71
CA GLU A 84 3.97 12.39 18.95
C GLU A 84 4.99 11.90 19.98
N GLU A 85 5.42 10.63 19.92
CA GLU A 85 6.43 10.09 20.85
C GLU A 85 7.82 10.64 20.51
N THR A 86 8.45 11.29 21.48
CA THR A 86 9.76 11.94 21.34
C THR A 86 10.93 11.05 21.72
N ASP A 87 10.71 10.00 22.52
CA ASP A 87 11.74 9.01 22.86
C ASP A 87 11.92 8.01 21.70
N PRO A 88 13.11 7.97 21.06
CA PRO A 88 13.33 7.07 19.90
C PRO A 88 13.19 5.58 20.23
N ALA A 89 13.44 5.17 21.49
CA ALA A 89 13.29 3.77 21.90
C ALA A 89 11.80 3.41 22.00
N LYS A 90 11.00 4.25 22.68
CA LYS A 90 9.55 4.08 22.79
C LYS A 90 8.87 4.19 21.44
N GLN A 91 9.26 5.16 20.59
CA GLN A 91 8.74 5.28 19.22
C GLN A 91 8.96 4.00 18.42
N ARG A 92 10.12 3.34 18.58
CA ARG A 92 10.43 2.07 17.94
C ARG A 92 9.54 0.93 18.45
N ASP A 93 9.26 0.91 19.75
CA ASP A 93 8.38 -0.09 20.36
C ASP A 93 6.92 0.12 19.94
N LEU A 94 6.44 1.36 19.88
CA LEU A 94 5.12 1.67 19.32
C LEU A 94 4.98 1.21 17.86
N ARG A 95 6.02 1.40 17.02
CA ARG A 95 6.02 0.88 15.64
C ARG A 95 5.93 -0.65 15.56
N ARG A 96 6.53 -1.36 16.52
CA ARG A 96 6.38 -2.82 16.60
C ARG A 96 4.96 -3.21 17.01
N LEU A 97 4.40 -2.53 18.01
CA LEU A 97 3.02 -2.76 18.45
C LEU A 97 2.02 -2.45 17.34
N ALA A 98 2.25 -1.41 16.54
CA ALA A 98 1.39 -1.07 15.40
C ALA A 98 1.34 -2.17 14.31
N THR A 99 2.26 -3.15 14.32
CA THR A 99 2.19 -4.29 13.40
C THR A 99 1.02 -5.24 13.70
N VAL A 100 0.42 -5.17 14.87
CA VAL A 100 -0.76 -5.98 15.26
C VAL A 100 -2.03 -5.13 15.35
N SER A 101 -2.08 -4.01 14.63
CA SER A 101 -3.25 -3.13 14.57
C SER A 101 -4.51 -3.83 14.06
N GLU A 102 -5.68 -3.26 14.37
CA GLU A 102 -6.93 -3.79 13.81
C GLU A 102 -6.98 -3.59 12.29
N TYR A 103 -6.68 -2.38 11.82
CA TYR A 103 -6.60 -2.06 10.39
C TYR A 103 -5.21 -1.54 10.04
N ILE A 104 -4.63 -2.08 8.96
CA ILE A 104 -3.54 -1.42 8.27
C ILE A 104 -3.99 -1.00 6.88
N ILE A 105 -3.73 0.27 6.55
CA ILE A 105 -3.96 0.81 5.21
C ILE A 105 -2.60 1.16 4.60
N GLY A 106 -2.37 0.72 3.38
CA GLY A 106 -1.14 1.00 2.68
C GLY A 106 -1.26 0.89 1.17
N SER A 107 -0.15 1.08 0.50
CA SER A 107 -0.03 0.88 -0.94
C SER A 107 0.94 -0.24 -1.26
N VAL A 108 0.88 -0.69 -2.50
CA VAL A 108 1.78 -1.70 -3.05
C VAL A 108 2.57 -1.10 -4.20
N GLN A 109 3.71 -1.70 -4.51
CA GLN A 109 4.59 -1.21 -5.56
C GLN A 109 4.28 -1.83 -6.91
N ALA A 110 3.76 -3.07 -6.94
CA ALA A 110 3.32 -3.71 -8.16
C ALA A 110 2.28 -4.81 -7.89
N ILE A 111 1.46 -5.10 -8.89
CA ILE A 111 0.50 -6.20 -8.91
C ILE A 111 0.68 -6.91 -10.26
N ALA A 112 0.91 -8.22 -10.24
CA ALA A 112 0.88 -8.99 -11.47
C ALA A 112 -0.56 -9.17 -11.98
N GLU A 113 -0.78 -9.21 -13.28
CA GLU A 113 -2.11 -9.47 -13.88
C GLU A 113 -2.64 -10.85 -13.43
N THR A 114 -1.76 -11.75 -13.05
CA THR A 114 -2.06 -13.07 -12.47
C THR A 114 -2.43 -13.01 -10.97
N GLY A 115 -2.41 -11.83 -10.35
CA GLY A 115 -2.95 -11.54 -9.01
C GLY A 115 -1.94 -11.56 -7.86
N GLU A 116 -0.66 -11.84 -8.11
CA GLU A 116 0.38 -11.68 -7.09
C GLU A 116 0.61 -10.20 -6.80
N ILE A 117 0.76 -9.87 -5.49
CA ILE A 117 1.04 -8.51 -5.04
C ILE A 117 2.48 -8.42 -4.57
N VAL A 118 3.23 -7.43 -5.07
CA VAL A 118 4.64 -7.22 -4.70
C VAL A 118 4.76 -5.94 -3.88
N VAL A 119 5.31 -6.09 -2.66
CA VAL A 119 5.53 -4.99 -1.71
C VAL A 119 6.99 -4.90 -1.34
N ALA A 120 7.56 -3.70 -1.47
CA ALA A 120 8.91 -3.40 -1.02
C ALA A 120 8.91 -2.48 0.20
N SER A 121 9.89 -2.67 1.07
CA SER A 121 10.09 -1.82 2.25
C SER A 121 11.56 -1.71 2.62
N GLY A 122 12.01 -0.51 2.94
CA GLY A 122 13.36 -0.28 3.45
C GLY A 122 13.56 -0.90 4.83
N SER A 123 12.73 -0.56 5.81
CA SER A 123 12.82 -1.06 7.19
C SER A 123 12.08 -2.39 7.42
N GLY A 124 10.98 -2.60 6.70
CA GLY A 124 10.04 -3.71 6.92
C GLY A 124 8.97 -3.42 7.98
N SER A 125 8.88 -2.19 8.49
CA SER A 125 7.98 -1.85 9.59
C SER A 125 6.50 -2.11 9.29
N GLN A 126 6.04 -1.87 8.05
CA GLN A 126 4.67 -2.18 7.64
C GLN A 126 4.47 -3.64 7.22
N LEU A 127 5.55 -4.35 6.81
CA LEU A 127 5.42 -5.72 6.30
C LEU A 127 4.90 -6.69 7.36
N GLY A 128 5.29 -6.51 8.62
CA GLY A 128 4.77 -7.33 9.73
C GLY A 128 3.25 -7.29 9.83
N ALA A 129 2.66 -6.09 9.69
CA ALA A 129 1.22 -5.91 9.67
C ALA A 129 0.58 -6.50 8.40
N PHE A 130 1.14 -6.21 7.22
CA PHE A 130 0.62 -6.72 5.95
C PHE A 130 0.62 -8.24 5.89
N VAL A 131 1.74 -8.88 6.27
CA VAL A 131 1.92 -10.34 6.11
C VAL A 131 1.08 -11.13 7.11
N PHE A 132 0.97 -10.65 8.38
CA PHE A 132 0.29 -11.44 9.41
C PHE A 132 -0.35 -10.62 10.52
N GLY A 133 0.32 -9.57 11.02
CA GLY A 133 -0.01 -8.98 12.32
C GLY A 133 -1.36 -8.28 12.37
N ALA A 134 -1.71 -7.50 11.34
CA ALA A 134 -2.97 -6.77 11.31
C ALA A 134 -4.17 -7.69 11.05
N LYS A 135 -5.30 -7.38 11.69
CA LYS A 135 -6.55 -8.12 11.51
C LYS A 135 -7.13 -7.90 10.11
N TYR A 136 -7.09 -6.66 9.63
CA TYR A 136 -7.54 -6.27 8.29
C TYR A 136 -6.47 -5.47 7.56
N VAL A 137 -6.28 -5.75 6.29
CA VAL A 137 -5.31 -5.09 5.41
C VAL A 137 -6.05 -4.50 4.21
N ILE A 138 -5.94 -3.19 4.02
CA ILE A 138 -6.49 -2.52 2.83
C ILE A 138 -5.32 -1.97 2.01
N LEU A 139 -5.16 -2.48 0.80
CA LEU A 139 -4.10 -2.11 -0.13
C LEU A 139 -4.66 -1.23 -1.23
N VAL A 140 -4.09 -0.04 -1.41
CA VAL A 140 -4.54 0.93 -2.42
C VAL A 140 -3.49 1.08 -3.51
N ALA A 141 -3.87 0.98 -4.77
CA ALA A 141 -2.94 1.07 -5.89
C ALA A 141 -3.58 1.75 -7.10
N GLY A 142 -2.84 2.66 -7.73
CA GLY A 142 -3.17 3.11 -9.08
C GLY A 142 -2.97 1.97 -10.09
N THR A 143 -3.79 1.91 -11.13
CA THR A 143 -3.76 0.81 -12.11
C THR A 143 -2.49 0.77 -12.97
N GLN A 144 -1.68 1.85 -12.98
CA GLN A 144 -0.35 1.84 -13.59
C GLN A 144 0.64 0.86 -12.90
N LYS A 145 0.30 0.35 -11.69
CA LYS A 145 1.11 -0.64 -10.96
C LYS A 145 0.82 -2.08 -11.37
N ILE A 146 -0.14 -2.30 -12.26
CA ILE A 146 -0.43 -3.61 -12.82
C ILE A 146 0.61 -3.95 -13.88
N CYS A 147 1.26 -5.10 -13.74
CA CYS A 147 2.29 -5.63 -14.63
C CYS A 147 1.80 -6.92 -15.27
N ALA A 148 2.28 -7.23 -16.49
CA ALA A 148 1.82 -8.41 -17.22
C ALA A 148 2.14 -9.73 -16.47
N THR A 149 3.31 -9.81 -15.84
CA THR A 149 3.77 -11.00 -15.11
C THR A 149 4.32 -10.65 -13.74
N LEU A 150 4.49 -11.66 -12.88
CA LEU A 150 5.19 -11.50 -11.59
C LEU A 150 6.65 -11.04 -11.79
N THR A 151 7.32 -11.52 -12.83
CA THR A 151 8.68 -11.08 -13.15
C THR A 151 8.72 -9.60 -13.47
N ASP A 152 7.79 -9.10 -14.32
CA ASP A 152 7.67 -7.67 -14.62
C ASP A 152 7.34 -6.85 -13.37
N ALA A 153 6.52 -7.37 -12.47
CA ALA A 153 6.21 -6.73 -11.20
C ALA A 153 7.45 -6.59 -10.30
N ILE A 154 8.26 -7.63 -10.18
CA ILE A 154 9.53 -7.60 -9.44
C ILE A 154 10.52 -6.63 -10.09
N ASP A 155 10.64 -6.64 -11.41
CA ASP A 155 11.52 -5.74 -12.15
C ASP A 155 11.09 -4.27 -12.04
N ARG A 156 9.77 -4.01 -12.05
CA ARG A 156 9.22 -2.67 -11.77
C ARG A 156 9.67 -2.18 -10.39
N VAL A 157 9.56 -3.03 -9.38
CA VAL A 157 9.94 -2.68 -8.00
C VAL A 157 11.44 -2.41 -7.90
N ARG A 158 12.27 -3.29 -8.44
CA ARG A 158 13.74 -3.20 -8.34
C ARG A 158 14.35 -2.07 -9.14
N GLY A 159 13.71 -1.67 -10.22
CA GLY A 159 14.11 -0.53 -11.03
C GLY A 159 13.32 0.72 -10.65
N TYR A 160 12.20 0.95 -11.33
CA TYR A 160 11.43 2.20 -11.25
C TYR A 160 11.07 2.64 -9.83
N THR A 161 10.55 1.71 -8.99
CA THR A 161 10.10 2.09 -7.64
C THR A 161 11.28 2.46 -6.73
N VAL A 162 12.38 1.71 -6.79
CA VAL A 162 13.59 1.99 -5.99
C VAL A 162 14.17 3.33 -6.41
N ASP A 163 14.31 3.59 -7.71
CA ASP A 163 14.83 4.85 -8.22
C ASP A 163 13.98 6.05 -7.76
N LYS A 164 12.64 5.93 -7.84
CA LYS A 164 11.72 6.97 -7.37
C LYS A 164 11.78 7.19 -5.87
N HIS A 165 11.90 6.12 -5.09
CA HIS A 165 12.06 6.21 -3.64
C HIS A 165 13.38 6.89 -3.26
N ASP A 166 14.46 6.60 -3.98
CA ASP A 166 15.76 7.23 -3.75
C ASP A 166 15.74 8.72 -4.13
N GLU A 167 15.12 9.09 -5.26
CA GLU A 167 14.87 10.49 -5.62
C GLU A 167 14.10 11.22 -4.50
N TRP A 168 13.04 10.58 -3.97
CA TRP A 168 12.26 11.13 -2.88
C TRP A 168 13.07 11.30 -1.58
N LEU A 169 13.91 10.32 -1.21
CA LEU A 169 14.79 10.43 -0.04
C LEU A 169 15.77 11.59 -0.18
N VAL A 170 16.39 11.73 -1.36
CA VAL A 170 17.35 12.82 -1.65
C VAL A 170 16.65 14.18 -1.57
N ALA A 171 15.44 14.30 -2.10
CA ALA A 171 14.64 15.53 -2.00
C ALA A 171 14.30 15.91 -0.54
N GLN A 172 14.24 14.92 0.36
CA GLN A 172 14.08 15.12 1.82
C GLN A 172 15.42 15.36 2.56
N GLY A 173 16.54 15.54 1.85
CA GLY A 173 17.86 15.70 2.45
C GLY A 173 18.42 14.41 3.09
N ARG A 174 17.91 13.24 2.70
CA ARG A 174 18.31 11.93 3.19
C ARG A 174 19.13 11.19 2.13
N ASN A 175 19.97 10.25 2.57
CA ASN A 175 20.72 9.42 1.62
C ASN A 175 19.82 8.35 0.99
N ALA A 176 20.04 8.08 -0.29
CA ALA A 176 19.52 6.91 -0.97
C ALA A 176 19.84 5.63 -0.19
N ARG A 177 18.94 4.66 -0.19
CA ARG A 177 19.10 3.42 0.56
C ARG A 177 18.72 2.23 -0.31
N PRO A 178 19.47 1.14 -0.24
CA PRO A 178 19.07 -0.07 -0.93
C PRO A 178 17.72 -0.56 -0.40
N MET A 179 16.95 -1.20 -1.27
CA MET A 179 15.74 -1.89 -0.87
C MET A 179 16.08 -2.95 0.19
N GLY A 180 15.44 -2.86 1.34
CA GLY A 180 15.73 -3.75 2.47
C GLY A 180 15.02 -5.10 2.37
N LYS A 181 13.76 -5.09 1.97
CA LYS A 181 12.90 -6.28 1.94
C LYS A 181 11.92 -6.23 0.78
N LEU A 182 11.70 -7.38 0.17
CA LEU A 182 10.69 -7.61 -0.87
C LEU A 182 9.79 -8.75 -0.38
N THR A 183 8.48 -8.54 -0.45
CA THR A 183 7.47 -9.53 -0.10
C THR A 183 6.54 -9.74 -1.28
N ILE A 184 6.19 -10.99 -1.54
CA ILE A 184 5.21 -11.38 -2.56
C ILE A 184 4.04 -12.03 -1.84
N PHE A 185 2.84 -11.51 -2.08
CA PHE A 185 1.60 -12.16 -1.66
C PHE A 185 1.13 -13.05 -2.80
N GLU A 186 1.20 -14.34 -2.58
CA GLU A 186 0.73 -15.35 -3.51
C GLU A 186 -0.76 -15.63 -3.34
N ASN A 187 -1.21 -15.66 -2.08
CA ASN A 187 -2.58 -15.96 -1.70
C ASN A 187 -2.81 -15.52 -0.25
N GLU A 188 -4.06 -15.16 0.11
CA GLU A 188 -4.44 -14.95 1.50
C GLU A 188 -5.30 -16.13 1.97
N VAL A 189 -4.95 -16.69 3.12
CA VAL A 189 -5.63 -17.85 3.69
C VAL A 189 -6.85 -17.46 4.52
N ALA A 190 -6.77 -16.29 5.19
CA ALA A 190 -7.84 -15.78 6.03
C ALA A 190 -8.87 -15.01 5.19
N ASP A 191 -10.13 -15.41 5.26
CA ASP A 191 -11.22 -14.76 4.55
C ASP A 191 -11.38 -13.30 5.00
N ASP A 192 -11.66 -12.42 4.04
CA ASP A 192 -11.90 -10.98 4.25
C ASP A 192 -10.74 -10.18 4.86
N ARG A 193 -9.57 -10.80 5.09
CA ARG A 193 -8.43 -10.13 5.71
C ARG A 193 -7.79 -9.10 4.79
N VAL A 194 -7.52 -9.44 3.53
CA VAL A 194 -6.88 -8.54 2.55
C VAL A 194 -7.90 -8.06 1.54
N ARG A 195 -8.01 -6.75 1.37
CA ARG A 195 -8.85 -6.10 0.36
C ARG A 195 -8.01 -5.12 -0.44
N VAL A 196 -8.30 -5.00 -1.73
CA VAL A 196 -7.56 -4.13 -2.65
C VAL A 196 -8.49 -3.07 -3.24
N ILE A 197 -8.01 -1.83 -3.33
CA ILE A 197 -8.66 -0.75 -4.10
C ILE A 197 -7.75 -0.42 -5.26
N LEU A 198 -8.23 -0.62 -6.48
CA LEU A 198 -7.55 -0.25 -7.72
C LEU A 198 -8.13 1.07 -8.23
N ILE A 199 -7.29 2.06 -8.47
CA ILE A 199 -7.72 3.39 -8.92
C ILE A 199 -7.27 3.59 -10.35
N LYS A 200 -8.17 4.01 -11.25
CA LYS A 200 -7.86 4.26 -12.67
C LYS A 200 -7.07 5.57 -12.88
N GLU A 201 -6.12 5.81 -12.02
CA GLU A 201 -5.22 6.96 -12.08
C GLU A 201 -3.78 6.51 -11.86
N ASN A 202 -2.83 7.37 -12.28
CA ASN A 202 -1.40 7.17 -12.04
C ASN A 202 -1.03 7.80 -10.68
N LEU A 203 -0.90 6.97 -9.63
CA LEU A 203 -0.76 7.42 -8.25
C LEU A 203 0.43 6.74 -7.55
N GLY A 204 1.36 7.56 -7.07
CA GLY A 204 2.58 7.11 -6.43
C GLY A 204 3.47 6.28 -7.37
N TRP A 205 4.52 5.67 -6.84
CA TRP A 205 5.44 4.82 -7.61
C TRP A 205 5.41 3.35 -7.22
#